data_f0a18e2acd211e3ca82b40e8e307bfb5
#
_entry.id   f0a18e2acd211e3ca82b40e8e307bfb5
#
_cell.length_a   1.000
_cell.length_b   1.000
_cell.length_c   1.000
_cell.angle_alpha   90.00
_cell.angle_beta   90.00
_cell.angle_gamma   90.00
#
_symmetry.space_group_name_H-M   'P 1'
#
loop_
_entity.id
_entity.type
_entity.pdbx_description
1 polymer ?
#
loop_
_entity_poly.entity_id
_entity_poly.type
_entity_poly.pdbx_seq_one_letter_code
_entity_poly.pdbx_strand_id
1 'polypeptide(L)'
;DMTVEVLEDSQEKTLIYSEILAGLQTMAPQKMGNALISYIGAGTIGLSVFDGQNMVFSQNVPMGALKLHDMLGSIQEETDSFYVVVKEYLDSIIGRIRLPQPEGGFESLVLTGNEIELIAKICGIEPENGRYIIKAKQIKSLFKEIRSLSKEKISDRFGIEEEVAELLYSALAIYVRLMQFVKADHIIAPKVDLWFALMKQMLVPKSANEYAEHVRVNALSCARAMARVYNVNEHHTENIRKFACKIFDKMKGMHGLDRRKRLLL
;
A
#
# COMPACT_ATOMS: atom_id res chain seq x y z
N ASP A 1 4.71 -28.24 20.92
CA ASP A 1 4.92 -26.83 21.28
C ASP A 1 4.60 -26.00 20.05
N MET A 2 3.76 -25.01 20.21
CA MET A 2 3.37 -24.09 19.14
C MET A 2 4.05 -22.74 19.39
N THR A 3 4.83 -22.26 18.41
CA THR A 3 5.44 -20.95 18.48
C THR A 3 4.48 -19.93 17.89
N VAL A 4 4.18 -18.88 18.65
CA VAL A 4 3.37 -17.75 18.18
C VAL A 4 4.28 -16.58 17.91
N GLU A 5 4.19 -16.03 16.70
CA GLU A 5 4.98 -14.88 16.27
C GLU A 5 4.04 -13.76 15.83
N VAL A 6 4.32 -12.53 16.27
CA VAL A 6 3.56 -11.35 15.88
C VAL A 6 4.29 -10.68 14.73
N LEU A 7 3.61 -10.50 13.60
CA LEU A 7 4.16 -9.76 12.47
C LEU A 7 4.18 -8.26 12.80
N GLU A 8 5.29 -7.62 12.50
CA GLU A 8 5.36 -6.16 12.48
C GLU A 8 4.68 -5.60 11.23
N ASP A 9 4.16 -4.38 11.31
CA ASP A 9 3.54 -3.64 10.19
C ASP A 9 4.37 -3.68 8.89
N SER A 10 5.69 -3.60 9.03
CA SER A 10 6.63 -3.64 7.91
C SER A 10 6.67 -5.01 7.24
N GLN A 11 6.57 -6.09 8.01
CA GLN A 11 6.56 -7.48 7.52
C GLN A 11 5.25 -7.78 6.80
N GLU A 12 4.11 -7.43 7.42
CA GLU A 12 2.78 -7.56 6.80
C GLU A 12 2.74 -6.88 5.43
N LYS A 13 3.12 -5.61 5.38
CA LYS A 13 3.10 -4.83 4.13
C LYS A 13 4.05 -5.38 3.08
N THR A 14 5.20 -5.87 3.47
CA THR A 14 6.14 -6.47 2.53
C THR A 14 5.56 -7.73 1.90
N LEU A 15 4.84 -8.55 2.68
CA LEU A 15 4.10 -9.71 2.18
C LEU A 15 3.02 -9.28 1.18
N ILE A 16 2.20 -8.32 1.57
CA ILE A 16 1.12 -7.79 0.72
C ILE A 16 1.66 -7.20 -0.58
N TYR A 17 2.70 -6.37 -0.52
CA TYR A 17 3.32 -5.81 -1.73
C TYR A 17 3.93 -6.86 -2.64
N SER A 18 4.53 -7.91 -2.08
CA SER A 18 5.06 -9.02 -2.88
C SER A 18 3.95 -9.75 -3.65
N GLU A 19 2.80 -9.98 -3.01
CA GLU A 19 1.64 -10.58 -3.68
C GLU A 19 1.00 -9.62 -4.70
N ILE A 20 0.93 -8.33 -4.40
CA ILE A 20 0.48 -7.32 -5.38
C ILE A 20 1.37 -7.37 -6.63
N LEU A 21 2.69 -7.32 -6.45
CA LEU A 21 3.63 -7.34 -7.56
C LEU A 21 3.57 -8.67 -8.33
N ALA A 22 3.48 -9.81 -7.64
CA ALA A 22 3.31 -11.11 -8.28
C ALA A 22 2.01 -11.17 -9.11
N GLY A 23 0.91 -10.68 -8.56
CA GLY A 23 -0.37 -10.57 -9.26
C GLY A 23 -0.31 -9.62 -10.47
N LEU A 24 0.45 -8.54 -10.37
CA LEU A 24 0.63 -7.57 -11.45
C LEU A 24 1.58 -8.08 -12.55
N GLN A 25 2.59 -8.87 -12.20
CA GLN A 25 3.50 -9.50 -13.17
C GLN A 25 2.81 -10.54 -14.06
N THR A 26 1.71 -11.15 -13.61
CA THR A 26 0.86 -11.98 -14.46
C THR A 26 0.09 -11.18 -15.52
N MET A 27 0.00 -9.86 -15.35
CA MET A 27 -0.33 -8.95 -16.46
C MET A 27 0.91 -8.82 -17.34
N ALA A 28 0.74 -8.73 -18.66
CA ALA A 28 1.86 -8.38 -19.53
C ALA A 28 2.59 -7.17 -18.90
N PRO A 29 3.88 -7.29 -18.50
CA PRO A 29 4.59 -6.23 -17.74
C PRO A 29 4.56 -4.86 -18.42
N GLN A 30 4.39 -4.87 -19.75
CA GLN A 30 4.28 -3.69 -20.62
C GLN A 30 2.98 -2.87 -20.42
N LYS A 31 2.01 -3.35 -19.61
CA LYS A 31 0.70 -2.68 -19.43
C LYS A 31 0.56 -1.91 -18.11
N MET A 32 1.45 -2.09 -17.17
CA MET A 32 1.33 -1.40 -15.88
C MET A 32 2.04 -0.05 -15.88
N GLY A 33 3.19 0.05 -16.55
CA GLY A 33 4.01 1.26 -16.57
C GLY A 33 4.38 1.75 -15.16
N ASN A 34 4.54 3.05 -15.02
CA ASN A 34 4.75 3.70 -13.73
C ASN A 34 3.48 3.67 -12.88
N ALA A 35 3.54 3.15 -11.67
CA ALA A 35 2.36 2.98 -10.84
C ALA A 35 2.52 3.54 -9.42
N LEU A 36 1.45 4.16 -8.93
CA LEU A 36 1.25 4.35 -7.50
C LEU A 36 0.49 3.13 -6.97
N ILE A 37 1.07 2.45 -6.00
CA ILE A 37 0.49 1.30 -5.33
C ILE A 37 0.15 1.71 -3.90
N SER A 38 -1.10 1.52 -3.49
CA SER A 38 -1.52 1.77 -2.13
C SER A 38 -2.29 0.59 -1.55
N TYR A 39 -1.92 0.21 -0.33
CA TYR A 39 -2.66 -0.71 0.51
C TYR A 39 -3.28 0.05 1.67
N ILE A 40 -4.59 -0.08 1.85
CA ILE A 40 -5.32 0.54 2.95
C ILE A 40 -5.68 -0.55 3.96
N GLY A 41 -4.98 -0.54 5.08
CA GLY A 41 -5.26 -1.40 6.21
C GLY A 41 -6.15 -0.72 7.25
N ALA A 42 -6.44 -1.41 8.35
CA ALA A 42 -7.22 -0.88 9.46
C ALA A 42 -6.55 0.36 10.10
N GLY A 43 -5.25 0.29 10.42
CA GLY A 43 -4.51 1.33 11.13
C GLY A 43 -3.56 2.16 10.28
N THR A 44 -3.26 1.76 9.05
CA THR A 44 -2.22 2.41 8.23
C THR A 44 -2.55 2.37 6.74
N ILE A 45 -2.02 3.36 6.00
CA ILE A 45 -1.98 3.37 4.54
C ILE A 45 -0.54 3.14 4.12
N GLY A 46 -0.28 2.10 3.36
CA GLY A 46 0.98 1.91 2.68
C GLY A 46 0.97 2.59 1.32
N LEU A 47 1.99 3.37 1.00
CA LEU A 47 2.17 4.01 -0.29
C LEU A 47 3.50 3.57 -0.89
N SER A 48 3.48 3.14 -2.15
CA SER A 48 4.68 2.74 -2.86
C SER A 48 4.64 3.21 -4.30
N VAL A 49 5.79 3.62 -4.81
CA VAL A 49 5.96 4.02 -6.21
C VAL A 49 6.75 2.95 -6.93
N PHE A 50 6.20 2.48 -8.04
CA PHE A 50 6.82 1.55 -8.97
C PHE A 50 7.13 2.29 -10.28
N ASP A 51 8.38 2.18 -10.76
CA ASP A 51 8.89 2.90 -11.94
C ASP A 51 8.84 2.06 -13.23
N GLY A 52 8.00 1.04 -13.26
CA GLY A 52 7.92 0.07 -14.35
C GLY A 52 8.91 -1.09 -14.22
N GLN A 53 9.89 -1.01 -13.33
CA GLN A 53 10.88 -2.05 -13.09
C GLN A 53 11.04 -2.39 -11.60
N ASN A 54 11.12 -1.37 -10.75
CA ASN A 54 11.43 -1.54 -9.34
C ASN A 54 10.51 -0.68 -8.47
N MET A 55 10.40 -1.07 -7.20
CA MET A 55 9.84 -0.20 -6.17
C MET A 55 10.90 0.85 -5.81
N VAL A 56 10.61 2.12 -6.10
CA VAL A 56 11.56 3.23 -5.87
C VAL A 56 11.21 4.09 -4.66
N PHE A 57 10.02 3.86 -4.08
CA PHE A 57 9.58 4.56 -2.89
C PHE A 57 8.61 3.68 -2.12
N SER A 58 8.69 3.71 -0.80
CA SER A 58 7.69 3.11 0.08
C SER A 58 7.61 3.92 1.37
N GLN A 59 6.40 4.27 1.77
CA GLN A 59 6.11 5.00 3.01
C GLN A 59 4.83 4.48 3.64
N ASN A 60 4.81 4.41 4.97
CA ASN A 60 3.61 4.13 5.73
C ASN A 60 3.07 5.41 6.34
N VAL A 61 1.78 5.62 6.16
CA VAL A 61 1.02 6.68 6.81
C VAL A 61 0.24 6.04 7.95
N PRO A 62 0.39 6.49 9.21
CA PRO A 62 -0.28 5.89 10.37
C PRO A 62 -1.76 6.29 10.44
N MET A 63 -2.50 6.03 9.36
CA MET A 63 -3.91 6.32 9.18
C MET A 63 -4.53 5.28 8.25
N GLY A 64 -5.38 4.43 8.76
CA GLY A 64 -6.16 3.44 8.01
C GLY A 64 -7.66 3.68 8.15
N ALA A 65 -8.48 2.82 7.56
CA ALA A 65 -9.93 3.01 7.53
C ALA A 65 -10.56 2.96 8.94
N LEU A 66 -10.20 1.99 9.75
CA LEU A 66 -10.69 1.88 11.14
C LEU A 66 -10.19 3.04 11.99
N LYS A 67 -8.90 3.38 11.90
CA LYS A 67 -8.35 4.48 12.69
C LYS A 67 -8.97 5.83 12.32
N LEU A 68 -9.28 6.06 11.06
CA LEU A 68 -9.99 7.26 10.62
C LEU A 68 -11.39 7.30 11.22
N HIS A 69 -12.10 6.16 11.21
CA HIS A 69 -13.41 6.02 11.85
C HIS A 69 -13.32 6.29 13.35
N ASP A 70 -12.42 5.64 14.08
CA ASP A 70 -12.27 5.81 15.54
C ASP A 70 -11.97 7.25 15.96
N MET A 71 -11.22 7.97 15.13
CA MET A 71 -10.84 9.36 15.45
C MET A 71 -11.95 10.38 15.14
N LEU A 72 -12.75 10.14 14.13
CA LEU A 72 -13.71 11.13 13.63
C LEU A 72 -15.16 10.67 13.69
N GLY A 73 -15.44 9.39 13.94
CA GLY A 73 -16.79 8.83 13.90
C GLY A 73 -17.75 9.50 14.91
N SER A 74 -17.26 9.84 16.11
CA SER A 74 -18.05 10.55 17.11
C SER A 74 -18.53 11.95 16.68
N ILE A 75 -17.81 12.58 15.74
CA ILE A 75 -18.14 13.91 15.22
C ILE A 75 -19.21 13.83 14.13
N GLN A 76 -19.46 12.65 13.57
CA GLN A 76 -20.39 12.48 12.45
C GLN A 76 -21.81 12.91 12.80
N GLU A 77 -22.25 12.65 14.02
CA GLU A 77 -23.58 13.03 14.52
C GLU A 77 -23.65 14.50 14.96
N GLU A 78 -22.51 15.14 15.19
CA GLU A 78 -22.42 16.51 15.72
C GLU A 78 -22.36 17.59 14.63
N THR A 79 -22.12 17.21 13.36
CA THR A 79 -21.96 18.18 12.28
C THR A 79 -22.57 17.74 10.95
N ASP A 80 -23.34 18.65 10.34
CA ASP A 80 -23.86 18.47 8.98
C ASP A 80 -22.76 18.48 7.91
N SER A 81 -21.54 18.87 8.29
CA SER A 81 -20.40 19.02 7.40
C SER A 81 -19.31 17.97 7.63
N PHE A 82 -19.67 16.81 8.17
CA PHE A 82 -18.71 15.73 8.48
C PHE A 82 -17.75 15.40 7.32
N TYR A 83 -18.26 15.37 6.09
CA TYR A 83 -17.44 15.20 4.91
C TYR A 83 -16.29 16.23 4.80
N VAL A 84 -16.56 17.50 5.16
CA VAL A 84 -15.55 18.57 5.09
C VAL A 84 -14.45 18.32 6.12
N VAL A 85 -14.83 17.94 7.34
CA VAL A 85 -13.89 17.60 8.42
C VAL A 85 -12.98 16.44 8.01
N VAL A 86 -13.56 15.34 7.52
CA VAL A 86 -12.80 14.18 7.04
C VAL A 86 -11.85 14.56 5.91
N LYS A 87 -12.33 15.37 4.96
CA LYS A 87 -11.53 15.83 3.83
C LYS A 87 -10.34 16.68 4.31
N GLU A 88 -10.56 17.67 5.15
CA GLU A 88 -9.50 18.55 5.67
C GLU A 88 -8.47 17.76 6.49
N TYR A 89 -8.94 16.81 7.29
CA TYR A 89 -8.07 15.93 8.06
C TYR A 89 -7.19 15.07 7.14
N LEU A 90 -7.76 14.41 6.13
CA LEU A 90 -7.01 13.62 5.16
C LEU A 90 -6.06 14.51 4.34
N ASP A 91 -6.46 15.74 3.99
CA ASP A 91 -5.60 16.71 3.30
C ASP A 91 -4.40 17.09 4.15
N SER A 92 -4.57 17.20 5.46
CA SER A 92 -3.47 17.54 6.39
C SER A 92 -2.42 16.43 6.50
N ILE A 93 -2.81 15.17 6.30
CA ILE A 93 -1.94 14.00 6.41
C ILE A 93 -1.40 13.58 5.04
N ILE A 94 -2.30 13.25 4.12
CA ILE A 94 -1.95 12.71 2.79
C ILE A 94 -1.42 13.82 1.88
N GLY A 95 -1.96 15.03 1.97
CA GLY A 95 -1.58 16.16 1.14
C GLY A 95 -0.13 16.65 1.34
N ARG A 96 0.50 16.29 2.45
CA ARG A 96 1.91 16.62 2.75
C ARG A 96 2.89 15.60 2.18
N ILE A 97 2.41 14.45 1.73
CA ILE A 97 3.27 13.39 1.20
C ILE A 97 3.82 13.84 -0.15
N ARG A 98 5.12 13.85 -0.28
CA ARG A 98 5.81 14.12 -1.53
C ARG A 98 6.23 12.80 -2.17
N LEU A 99 5.40 12.32 -3.09
CA LEU A 99 5.73 11.14 -3.88
C LEU A 99 6.78 11.52 -4.94
N PRO A 100 7.85 10.72 -5.10
CA PRO A 100 8.73 10.86 -6.24
C PRO A 100 7.91 10.64 -7.52
N GLN A 101 8.05 11.56 -8.48
CA GLN A 101 7.37 11.44 -9.76
C GLN A 101 8.27 10.64 -10.71
N PRO A 102 7.80 9.48 -11.22
CA PRO A 102 8.52 8.75 -12.24
C PRO A 102 8.62 9.58 -13.54
N GLU A 103 9.62 9.29 -14.36
CA GLU A 103 9.71 9.88 -15.69
C GLU A 103 8.46 9.52 -16.52
N GLY A 104 7.81 10.51 -17.11
CA GLY A 104 6.51 10.34 -17.78
C GLY A 104 5.29 10.40 -16.86
N GLY A 105 5.48 10.48 -15.53
CA GLY A 105 4.41 10.50 -14.56
C GLY A 105 3.84 9.12 -14.24
N PHE A 106 2.74 9.08 -13.50
CA PHE A 106 2.03 7.83 -13.17
C PHE A 106 1.06 7.43 -14.29
N GLU A 107 1.14 6.20 -14.73
CA GLU A 107 0.26 5.59 -15.74
C GLU A 107 -0.85 4.74 -15.09
N SER A 108 -0.58 4.17 -13.93
CA SER A 108 -1.48 3.28 -13.23
C SER A 108 -1.66 3.62 -11.76
N LEU A 109 -2.87 3.37 -11.24
CA LEU A 109 -3.19 3.43 -9.83
C LEU A 109 -3.65 2.05 -9.39
N VAL A 110 -2.92 1.49 -8.44
CA VAL A 110 -3.23 0.21 -7.79
C VAL A 110 -3.71 0.51 -6.39
N LEU A 111 -4.96 0.20 -6.10
CA LEU A 111 -5.54 0.34 -4.76
C LEU A 111 -6.03 -1.02 -4.27
N THR A 112 -5.67 -1.37 -3.06
CA THR A 112 -6.17 -2.57 -2.40
C THR A 112 -6.36 -2.32 -0.91
N GLY A 113 -7.09 -3.18 -0.25
CA GLY A 113 -7.44 -3.09 1.16
C GLY A 113 -8.61 -4.01 1.46
N ASN A 114 -9.02 -4.07 2.73
CA ASN A 114 -10.06 -4.99 3.18
C ASN A 114 -11.43 -4.70 2.53
N GLU A 115 -11.75 -3.43 2.27
CA GLU A 115 -13.04 -2.98 1.77
C GLU A 115 -13.15 -3.04 0.24
N ILE A 116 -12.07 -3.35 -0.49
CA ILE A 116 -12.04 -3.26 -1.96
C ILE A 116 -12.99 -4.25 -2.63
N GLU A 117 -13.15 -5.45 -2.06
CA GLU A 117 -14.09 -6.45 -2.58
C GLU A 117 -15.54 -5.98 -2.45
N LEU A 118 -15.88 -5.38 -1.31
CA LEU A 118 -17.21 -4.82 -1.07
C LEU A 118 -17.48 -3.67 -2.05
N ILE A 119 -16.52 -2.77 -2.24
CA ILE A 119 -16.63 -1.65 -3.18
C ILE A 119 -16.83 -2.17 -4.61
N ALA A 120 -16.08 -3.18 -5.04
CA ALA A 120 -16.23 -3.79 -6.34
C ALA A 120 -17.63 -4.42 -6.51
N LYS A 121 -18.11 -5.17 -5.51
CA LYS A 121 -19.44 -5.77 -5.49
C LYS A 121 -20.55 -4.72 -5.59
N ILE A 122 -20.48 -3.64 -4.81
CA ILE A 122 -21.44 -2.53 -4.87
C ILE A 122 -21.42 -1.87 -6.26
N CYS A 123 -20.25 -1.77 -6.88
CA CYS A 123 -20.10 -1.24 -8.23
C CYS A 123 -20.51 -2.24 -9.33
N GLY A 124 -20.93 -3.46 -9.00
CA GLY A 124 -21.33 -4.50 -9.96
C GLY A 124 -20.15 -5.04 -10.78
N ILE A 125 -18.96 -5.15 -10.17
CA ILE A 125 -17.73 -5.58 -10.85
C ILE A 125 -17.31 -6.93 -10.33
N GLU A 126 -17.18 -7.89 -11.22
CA GLU A 126 -16.63 -9.22 -10.95
C GLU A 126 -15.11 -9.21 -11.15
N PRO A 127 -14.37 -10.04 -10.40
CA PRO A 127 -12.93 -10.12 -10.53
C PRO A 127 -12.53 -10.86 -11.82
N GLU A 128 -11.56 -10.33 -12.52
CA GLU A 128 -10.94 -10.96 -13.68
C GLU A 128 -9.47 -11.29 -13.36
N ASN A 129 -9.10 -12.57 -13.46
CA ASN A 129 -7.73 -13.03 -13.18
C ASN A 129 -7.20 -12.57 -11.80
N GLY A 130 -8.03 -12.68 -10.77
CA GLY A 130 -7.67 -12.34 -9.38
C GLY A 130 -7.58 -10.84 -9.07
N ARG A 131 -8.21 -9.98 -9.88
CA ARG A 131 -8.24 -8.54 -9.67
C ARG A 131 -9.56 -7.92 -10.14
N TYR A 132 -9.88 -6.77 -9.59
CA TYR A 132 -10.96 -5.92 -10.04
C TYR A 132 -10.39 -4.75 -10.86
N ILE A 133 -11.06 -4.39 -11.95
CA ILE A 133 -10.78 -3.17 -12.73
C ILE A 133 -11.94 -2.22 -12.53
N ILE A 134 -11.77 -1.25 -11.65
CA ILE A 134 -12.85 -0.34 -11.24
C ILE A 134 -12.62 1.01 -11.91
N LYS A 135 -13.66 1.54 -12.57
CA LYS A 135 -13.56 2.90 -13.12
C LYS A 135 -13.45 3.92 -12.01
N ALA A 136 -12.51 4.83 -12.11
CA ALA A 136 -12.32 5.92 -11.16
C ALA A 136 -13.62 6.71 -10.89
N LYS A 137 -14.44 6.88 -11.93
CA LYS A 137 -15.75 7.52 -11.85
C LYS A 137 -16.73 6.76 -10.94
N GLN A 138 -16.68 5.42 -10.92
CA GLN A 138 -17.59 4.61 -10.10
C GLN A 138 -17.28 4.81 -8.61
N ILE A 139 -15.99 4.76 -8.21
CA ILE A 139 -15.59 5.04 -6.82
C ILE A 139 -16.00 6.45 -6.39
N LYS A 140 -15.72 7.46 -7.23
CA LYS A 140 -16.12 8.86 -6.95
C LYS A 140 -17.64 9.02 -6.83
N SER A 141 -18.39 8.33 -7.70
CA SER A 141 -19.85 8.36 -7.67
C SER A 141 -20.41 7.70 -6.42
N LEU A 142 -19.91 6.52 -6.07
CA LEU A 142 -20.27 5.82 -4.85
C LEU A 142 -19.98 6.67 -3.60
N PHE A 143 -18.80 7.27 -3.52
CA PHE A 143 -18.47 8.14 -2.40
C PHE A 143 -19.37 9.38 -2.34
N LYS A 144 -19.66 10.01 -3.48
CA LYS A 144 -20.60 11.14 -3.56
C LYS A 144 -21.98 10.76 -3.06
N GLU A 145 -22.41 9.53 -3.34
CA GLU A 145 -23.71 9.00 -2.92
C GLU A 145 -23.78 8.80 -1.40
N ILE A 146 -22.75 8.19 -0.80
CA ILE A 146 -22.78 7.83 0.62
C ILE A 146 -22.32 8.93 1.58
N ARG A 147 -21.55 9.91 1.12
CA ARG A 147 -20.89 10.91 1.98
C ARG A 147 -21.84 11.77 2.83
N SER A 148 -23.11 11.85 2.47
CA SER A 148 -24.16 12.58 3.19
C SER A 148 -25.17 11.65 3.86
N LEU A 149 -24.95 10.34 3.85
CA LEU A 149 -25.81 9.35 4.48
C LEU A 149 -25.26 8.99 5.86
N SER A 150 -26.17 8.69 6.79
CA SER A 150 -25.80 8.05 8.04
C SER A 150 -25.46 6.58 7.81
N LYS A 151 -24.78 5.95 8.78
CA LYS A 151 -24.39 4.54 8.72
C LYS A 151 -25.58 3.61 8.51
N GLU A 152 -26.70 3.89 9.20
CA GLU A 152 -27.93 3.10 9.09
C GLU A 152 -28.47 3.14 7.65
N LYS A 153 -28.48 4.33 7.02
CA LYS A 153 -28.93 4.48 5.64
C LYS A 153 -27.99 3.79 4.63
N ILE A 154 -26.69 3.76 4.90
CA ILE A 154 -25.71 3.03 4.07
C ILE A 154 -25.93 1.53 4.25
N SER A 155 -26.13 1.07 5.50
CA SER A 155 -26.45 -0.31 5.87
C SER A 155 -27.71 -0.80 5.13
N ASP A 156 -28.81 -0.10 5.26
CA ASP A 156 -30.09 -0.42 4.61
C ASP A 156 -29.97 -0.46 3.09
N ARG A 157 -29.25 0.52 2.50
CA ARG A 157 -29.14 0.66 1.06
C ARG A 157 -28.37 -0.47 0.41
N PHE A 158 -27.30 -0.93 1.04
CA PHE A 158 -26.41 -1.95 0.47
C PHE A 158 -26.55 -3.34 1.11
N GLY A 159 -27.40 -3.47 2.14
CA GLY A 159 -27.62 -4.73 2.84
C GLY A 159 -26.37 -5.21 3.56
N ILE A 160 -25.67 -4.31 4.24
CA ILE A 160 -24.43 -4.57 5.01
C ILE A 160 -24.62 -4.17 6.47
N GLU A 161 -23.79 -4.70 7.35
CA GLU A 161 -23.82 -4.31 8.78
C GLU A 161 -23.36 -2.87 8.97
N GLU A 162 -23.82 -2.20 10.03
CA GLU A 162 -23.51 -0.78 10.29
C GLU A 162 -22.01 -0.54 10.47
N GLU A 163 -21.32 -1.45 11.17
CA GLU A 163 -19.86 -1.39 11.36
C GLU A 163 -19.12 -1.47 10.02
N VAL A 164 -19.63 -2.27 9.09
CA VAL A 164 -19.09 -2.36 7.73
C VAL A 164 -19.38 -1.08 6.94
N ALA A 165 -20.55 -0.47 7.14
CA ALA A 165 -20.90 0.80 6.50
C ALA A 165 -19.99 1.96 6.93
N GLU A 166 -19.63 2.01 8.21
CA GLU A 166 -18.69 3.00 8.77
C GLU A 166 -17.28 2.85 8.17
N LEU A 167 -16.80 1.61 8.08
CA LEU A 167 -15.49 1.33 7.45
C LEU A 167 -15.50 1.60 5.96
N LEU A 168 -16.59 1.27 5.26
CA LEU A 168 -16.78 1.58 3.83
C LEU A 168 -16.66 3.07 3.56
N TYR A 169 -17.32 3.91 4.40
CA TYR A 169 -17.21 5.37 4.29
C TYR A 169 -15.76 5.84 4.42
N SER A 170 -15.08 5.39 5.47
CA SER A 170 -13.70 5.78 5.77
C SER A 170 -12.72 5.32 4.68
N ALA A 171 -12.87 4.11 4.19
CA ALA A 171 -12.06 3.58 3.09
C ALA A 171 -12.28 4.36 1.79
N LEU A 172 -13.52 4.64 1.42
CA LEU A 172 -13.84 5.42 0.22
C LEU A 172 -13.31 6.85 0.30
N ALA A 173 -13.36 7.50 1.48
CA ALA A 173 -12.77 8.82 1.69
C ALA A 173 -11.26 8.80 1.41
N ILE A 174 -10.55 7.79 1.93
CA ILE A 174 -9.11 7.59 1.70
C ILE A 174 -8.85 7.31 0.21
N TYR A 175 -9.60 6.40 -0.43
CA TYR A 175 -9.41 6.07 -1.85
C TYR A 175 -9.58 7.30 -2.74
N VAL A 176 -10.65 8.06 -2.55
CA VAL A 176 -10.89 9.29 -3.32
C VAL A 176 -9.77 10.30 -3.12
N ARG A 177 -9.18 10.37 -1.93
CA ARG A 177 -8.04 11.25 -1.66
C ARG A 177 -6.78 10.77 -2.38
N LEU A 178 -6.47 9.47 -2.36
CA LEU A 178 -5.32 8.89 -3.05
C LEU A 178 -5.42 9.01 -4.58
N MET A 179 -6.63 8.94 -5.12
CA MET A 179 -6.89 9.14 -6.56
C MET A 179 -6.51 10.52 -7.09
N GLN A 180 -6.22 11.49 -6.21
CA GLN A 180 -5.75 12.82 -6.61
C GLN A 180 -4.27 12.84 -7.01
N PHE A 181 -3.49 11.83 -6.59
CA PHE A 181 -2.08 11.71 -6.98
C PHE A 181 -1.89 11.21 -8.41
N VAL A 182 -2.87 10.49 -8.94
CA VAL A 182 -2.76 9.84 -10.26
C VAL A 182 -4.02 10.11 -11.08
N LYS A 183 -3.83 10.63 -12.29
CA LYS A 183 -4.93 10.82 -13.25
C LYS A 183 -5.18 9.53 -14.01
N ALA A 184 -5.74 8.53 -13.34
CA ALA A 184 -6.09 7.25 -13.94
C ALA A 184 -7.61 7.15 -14.14
N ASP A 185 -8.05 6.66 -15.29
CA ASP A 185 -9.45 6.37 -15.58
C ASP A 185 -9.93 5.10 -14.88
N HIS A 186 -9.01 4.17 -14.66
CA HIS A 186 -9.26 2.89 -14.03
C HIS A 186 -8.31 2.67 -12.87
N ILE A 187 -8.81 1.98 -11.86
CA ILE A 187 -8.07 1.51 -10.70
C ILE A 187 -7.92 0.01 -10.83
N ILE A 188 -6.69 -0.45 -10.70
CA ILE A 188 -6.37 -1.87 -10.61
C ILE A 188 -6.44 -2.25 -9.14
N ALA A 189 -7.32 -3.15 -8.78
CA ALA A 189 -7.51 -3.61 -7.42
C ALA A 189 -7.25 -5.12 -7.33
N PRO A 190 -6.00 -5.53 -7.11
CA PRO A 190 -5.67 -6.94 -6.96
C PRO A 190 -6.34 -7.50 -5.70
N LYS A 191 -6.85 -8.70 -5.81
CA LYS A 191 -7.36 -9.48 -4.68
C LYS A 191 -6.17 -10.03 -3.92
N VAL A 192 -5.76 -9.33 -2.87
CA VAL A 192 -4.61 -9.69 -2.03
C VAL A 192 -5.12 -10.05 -0.65
N ASP A 193 -4.77 -11.24 -0.21
CA ASP A 193 -5.08 -11.75 1.11
C ASP A 193 -3.76 -12.07 1.85
N LEU A 194 -3.57 -11.44 3.01
CA LEU A 194 -2.41 -11.66 3.88
C LEU A 194 -2.31 -13.14 4.29
N TRP A 195 -3.45 -13.77 4.57
CA TRP A 195 -3.49 -15.17 4.93
C TRP A 195 -2.96 -16.07 3.80
N PHE A 196 -3.38 -15.81 2.57
CA PHE A 196 -2.89 -16.52 1.40
C PHE A 196 -1.39 -16.30 1.17
N ALA A 197 -0.91 -15.07 1.37
CA ALA A 197 0.51 -14.73 1.27
C ALA A 197 1.36 -15.50 2.29
N LEU A 198 0.90 -15.58 3.53
CA LEU A 198 1.55 -16.35 4.59
C LEU A 198 1.55 -17.87 4.30
N MET A 199 0.41 -18.42 3.91
CA MET A 199 0.29 -19.84 3.54
C MET A 199 1.23 -20.20 2.40
N LYS A 200 1.29 -19.36 1.37
CA LYS A 200 2.20 -19.54 0.23
C LYS A 200 3.67 -19.55 0.66
N GLN A 201 4.05 -18.63 1.55
CA GLN A 201 5.41 -18.56 2.08
C GLN A 201 5.77 -19.82 2.90
N MET A 202 4.83 -20.35 3.68
CA MET A 202 5.05 -21.54 4.51
C MET A 202 5.10 -22.84 3.70
N LEU A 203 4.26 -22.96 2.68
CA LEU A 203 4.10 -24.20 1.91
C LEU A 203 5.09 -24.33 0.74
N VAL A 204 5.62 -23.22 0.24
CA VAL A 204 6.52 -23.20 -0.91
C VAL A 204 7.88 -22.61 -0.52
N PRO A 205 8.85 -23.44 -0.08
CA PRO A 205 10.17 -22.97 0.38
C PRO A 205 10.91 -22.09 -0.66
N LYS A 206 10.65 -22.31 -1.94
CA LYS A 206 11.20 -21.52 -3.03
C LYS A 206 10.67 -20.08 -3.03
N SER A 207 9.41 -19.91 -2.67
CA SER A 207 8.79 -18.56 -2.58
C SER A 207 9.36 -17.73 -1.44
N ALA A 208 9.79 -18.33 -0.35
CA ALA A 208 10.44 -17.62 0.75
C ALA A 208 11.79 -17.00 0.34
N ASN A 209 12.55 -17.68 -0.52
CA ASN A 209 13.81 -17.15 -1.08
C ASN A 209 13.56 -16.05 -2.11
N GLU A 210 12.56 -16.22 -2.97
CA GLU A 210 12.15 -15.21 -3.95
C GLU A 210 11.61 -13.95 -3.24
N TYR A 211 10.81 -14.14 -2.21
CA TYR A 211 10.34 -13.08 -1.34
C TYR A 211 11.50 -12.30 -0.69
N ALA A 212 12.43 -13.00 -0.05
CA ALA A 212 13.58 -12.36 0.60
C ALA A 212 14.44 -11.57 -0.42
N GLU A 213 14.59 -12.07 -1.64
CA GLU A 213 15.30 -11.38 -2.70
C GLU A 213 14.53 -10.16 -3.21
N HIS A 214 13.21 -10.24 -3.40
CA HIS A 214 12.37 -9.09 -3.76
C HIS A 214 12.44 -7.99 -2.70
N VAL A 215 12.35 -8.35 -1.42
CA VAL A 215 12.51 -7.39 -0.30
C VAL A 215 13.86 -6.70 -0.38
N ARG A 216 14.93 -7.46 -0.61
CA ARG A 216 16.29 -6.93 -0.72
C ARG A 216 16.43 -5.97 -1.90
N VAL A 217 15.96 -6.34 -3.07
CA VAL A 217 16.02 -5.53 -4.28
C VAL A 217 15.22 -4.23 -4.09
N ASN A 218 14.00 -4.34 -3.56
CA ASN A 218 13.14 -3.18 -3.32
C ASN A 218 13.73 -2.23 -2.28
N ALA A 219 14.28 -2.74 -1.17
CA ALA A 219 14.93 -1.92 -0.14
C ALA A 219 16.11 -1.13 -0.72
N LEU A 220 16.97 -1.79 -1.52
CA LEU A 220 18.10 -1.14 -2.19
C LEU A 220 17.64 -0.10 -3.21
N SER A 221 16.58 -0.38 -3.96
CA SER A 221 16.02 0.56 -4.96
C SER A 221 15.44 1.80 -4.26
N CYS A 222 14.69 1.61 -3.17
CA CYS A 222 14.18 2.72 -2.36
C CYS A 222 15.33 3.56 -1.76
N ALA A 223 16.37 2.92 -1.20
CA ALA A 223 17.52 3.63 -0.64
C ALA A 223 18.24 4.47 -1.72
N ARG A 224 18.45 3.91 -2.91
CA ARG A 224 19.05 4.65 -4.04
C ARG A 224 18.18 5.82 -4.51
N ALA A 225 16.86 5.61 -4.60
CA ALA A 225 15.93 6.67 -4.97
C ALA A 225 15.97 7.82 -3.93
N MET A 226 15.97 7.49 -2.62
CA MET A 226 16.14 8.49 -1.57
C MET A 226 17.48 9.23 -1.68
N ALA A 227 18.59 8.52 -1.92
CA ALA A 227 19.89 9.13 -2.11
C ALA A 227 19.90 10.19 -3.22
N ARG A 228 19.19 9.95 -4.33
CA ARG A 228 19.02 10.92 -5.42
C ARG A 228 18.21 12.14 -4.99
N VAL A 229 17.09 11.93 -4.28
CA VAL A 229 16.22 13.02 -3.78
C VAL A 229 17.00 13.95 -2.86
N TYR A 230 17.90 13.41 -2.03
CA TYR A 230 18.72 14.18 -1.09
C TYR A 230 20.08 14.61 -1.66
N ASN A 231 20.32 14.44 -2.97
CA ASN A 231 21.58 14.79 -3.64
C ASN A 231 22.82 14.21 -2.93
N VAL A 232 22.72 12.95 -2.50
CA VAL A 232 23.86 12.28 -1.85
C VAL A 232 24.96 12.08 -2.86
N ASN A 233 26.22 12.30 -2.44
CA ASN A 233 27.38 12.05 -3.29
C ASN A 233 27.55 10.55 -3.50
N GLU A 234 27.07 10.05 -4.66
CA GLU A 234 27.05 8.61 -4.98
C GLU A 234 28.43 7.98 -4.91
N HIS A 235 29.47 8.68 -5.40
CA HIS A 235 30.84 8.14 -5.41
C HIS A 235 31.39 7.99 -3.98
N HIS A 236 31.16 8.96 -3.12
CA HIS A 236 31.56 8.89 -1.73
C HIS A 236 30.83 7.79 -0.96
N THR A 237 29.51 7.73 -1.13
CA THR A 237 28.66 6.71 -0.49
C THR A 237 29.05 5.30 -0.92
N GLU A 238 29.30 5.08 -2.22
CA GLU A 238 29.71 3.77 -2.73
C GLU A 238 31.09 3.34 -2.17
N ASN A 239 32.03 4.27 -2.02
CA ASN A 239 33.32 3.99 -1.38
C ASN A 239 33.15 3.61 0.08
N ILE A 240 32.35 4.36 0.87
CA ILE A 240 32.05 4.03 2.27
C ILE A 240 31.41 2.65 2.36
N ARG A 241 30.41 2.38 1.53
CA ARG A 241 29.74 1.08 1.46
C ARG A 241 30.72 -0.06 1.20
N LYS A 242 31.60 0.10 0.22
CA LYS A 242 32.63 -0.90 -0.10
C LYS A 242 33.56 -1.17 1.07
N PHE A 243 33.99 -0.13 1.79
CA PHE A 243 34.84 -0.28 2.97
C PHE A 243 34.10 -0.95 4.13
N ALA A 244 32.89 -0.49 4.42
CA ALA A 244 32.06 -1.06 5.48
C ALA A 244 31.78 -2.55 5.24
N CYS A 245 31.39 -2.93 4.02
CA CYS A 245 31.20 -4.32 3.64
C CYS A 245 32.50 -5.15 3.77
N LYS A 246 33.66 -4.62 3.36
CA LYS A 246 34.93 -5.32 3.50
C LYS A 246 35.31 -5.54 4.99
N ILE A 247 35.08 -4.55 5.83
CA ILE A 247 35.33 -4.66 7.27
C ILE A 247 34.40 -5.72 7.87
N PHE A 248 33.12 -5.63 7.56
CA PHE A 248 32.12 -6.59 8.01
C PHE A 248 32.48 -8.03 7.63
N ASP A 249 32.80 -8.25 6.36
CA ASP A 249 33.16 -9.59 5.85
C ASP A 249 34.43 -10.14 6.52
N LYS A 250 35.43 -9.31 6.77
CA LYS A 250 36.67 -9.71 7.45
C LYS A 250 36.46 -9.99 8.94
N MET A 251 35.54 -9.28 9.58
CA MET A 251 35.27 -9.43 11.02
C MET A 251 34.17 -10.46 11.32
N LYS A 252 33.72 -11.24 10.33
CA LYS A 252 32.63 -12.19 10.49
C LYS A 252 32.84 -13.19 11.64
N GLY A 253 34.06 -13.63 11.86
CA GLY A 253 34.41 -14.52 12.97
C GLY A 253 34.30 -13.86 14.35
N MET A 254 34.33 -12.53 14.44
CA MET A 254 34.24 -11.77 15.68
C MET A 254 32.80 -11.39 16.04
N HIS A 255 32.02 -10.90 15.05
CA HIS A 255 30.66 -10.40 15.30
C HIS A 255 29.57 -11.47 15.14
N GLY A 256 29.82 -12.57 14.41
CA GLY A 256 28.84 -13.66 14.21
C GLY A 256 27.54 -13.26 13.51
N LEU A 257 27.46 -12.05 12.95
CA LEU A 257 26.25 -11.53 12.31
C LEU A 257 26.01 -12.18 10.95
N ASP A 258 24.76 -12.34 10.59
CA ASP A 258 24.33 -12.97 9.36
C ASP A 258 24.36 -12.04 8.13
N ARG A 259 24.02 -12.59 6.96
CA ARG A 259 23.99 -11.88 5.68
C ARG A 259 22.90 -10.78 5.65
N ARG A 260 21.83 -10.92 6.46
CA ARG A 260 20.75 -9.91 6.53
C ARG A 260 21.27 -8.63 7.17
N LYS A 261 22.08 -8.75 8.21
CA LYS A 261 22.70 -7.57 8.86
C LYS A 261 23.68 -6.84 7.93
N ARG A 262 24.36 -7.58 7.03
CA ARG A 262 25.22 -6.99 6.01
C ARG A 262 24.47 -6.08 5.01
N LEU A 263 23.18 -6.30 4.81
CA LEU A 263 22.34 -5.49 3.92
C LEU A 263 22.16 -4.05 4.43
N LEU A 264 22.32 -3.82 5.74
CA LEU A 264 22.18 -2.50 6.34
C LEU A 264 23.38 -1.57 6.07
N LEU A 265 24.46 -2.11 5.48
CA LEU A 265 25.67 -1.39 5.06
C LEU A 265 25.59 -0.99 3.57
#